data_3d0e20c518d695badee67c5e0cd1c34e
#
_entry.id   3d0e20c518d695badee67c5e0cd1c34e
#
_cell.length_a   1.000
_cell.length_b   1.000
_cell.length_c   1.000
_cell.angle_alpha   90.00
_cell.angle_beta   90.00
_cell.angle_gamma   90.00
#
_symmetry.space_group_name_H-M   'P 1'
#
loop_
_entity.id
_entity.type
_entity.pdbx_description
1 polymer ?
#
loop_
_entity_poly.entity_id
_entity_poly.type
_entity_poly.pdbx_seq_one_letter_code
_entity_poly.pdbx_strand_id
1 'polypeptide(L)'
;MANTTSGTTTFDKTFSIDEIIEEAFERLGQQDVTGYQLKTSRRSLNIMLQEWGNRGIHYWEIGELDLDLIQGQSEYKFFRAAADGTSATSNPNGVYGISDVLEAQLRTNRTATNQSDSPMTKVDRSTYAAFSNKLSQGTPNQYWVQRFIDHVSISVYPTPDSTNASKAMHFYFIKRIQDVGEYTNATDMPFRFVPCMVAGL
;
A
#
# COMPACT_ATOMS: atom_id res chain seq x y z
N MET A 1 -16.19 -35.10 -23.35
CA MET A 1 -14.73 -35.09 -23.20
C MET A 1 -14.37 -33.96 -22.29
N ALA A 2 -13.67 -34.22 -21.21
CA ALA A 2 -13.16 -33.17 -20.35
C ALA A 2 -12.08 -32.39 -21.12
N ASN A 3 -12.23 -31.07 -21.18
CA ASN A 3 -11.20 -30.22 -21.75
C ASN A 3 -9.98 -30.25 -20.83
N THR A 4 -8.88 -30.81 -21.28
CA THR A 4 -7.62 -30.77 -20.57
C THR A 4 -6.98 -29.41 -20.77
N THR A 5 -6.80 -28.66 -19.68
CA THR A 5 -6.10 -27.39 -19.69
C THR A 5 -4.59 -27.62 -19.71
N SER A 6 -3.84 -26.79 -20.39
CA SER A 6 -2.37 -26.89 -20.48
C SER A 6 -1.64 -26.36 -19.23
N GLY A 7 -2.34 -25.77 -18.30
CA GLY A 7 -1.77 -25.10 -17.13
C GLY A 7 -2.15 -25.75 -15.79
N THR A 8 -1.66 -25.16 -14.73
CA THR A 8 -2.06 -25.47 -13.35
C THR A 8 -3.47 -24.96 -13.06
N THR A 9 -4.14 -25.56 -12.08
CA THR A 9 -5.48 -25.12 -11.67
C THR A 9 -5.49 -23.74 -11.01
N THR A 10 -4.35 -23.23 -10.60
CA THR A 10 -4.17 -21.89 -10.01
C THR A 10 -4.20 -20.77 -11.04
N PHE A 11 -4.01 -21.08 -12.33
CA PHE A 11 -3.86 -20.10 -13.41
C PHE A 11 -2.72 -19.10 -13.20
N ASP A 12 -1.84 -19.37 -12.24
CA ASP A 12 -0.71 -18.53 -11.89
C ASP A 12 0.40 -18.66 -12.94
N LYS A 13 0.90 -17.51 -13.39
CA LYS A 13 2.05 -17.40 -14.29
C LYS A 13 3.09 -16.51 -13.61
N THR A 14 3.59 -16.99 -12.48
CA THR A 14 4.63 -16.27 -11.74
C THR A 14 5.96 -16.45 -12.45
N PHE A 15 6.66 -15.33 -12.63
CA PHE A 15 8.04 -15.31 -13.11
C PHE A 15 8.91 -14.74 -12.00
N SER A 16 10.06 -15.38 -11.78
CA SER A 16 11.09 -14.81 -10.92
C SER A 16 11.79 -13.62 -11.58
N ILE A 17 12.46 -12.83 -10.79
CA ILE A 17 13.11 -11.61 -11.28
C ILE A 17 14.24 -11.96 -12.27
N ASP A 18 14.99 -13.04 -12.01
CA ASP A 18 16.02 -13.53 -12.90
C ASP A 18 15.44 -13.98 -14.25
N GLU A 19 14.34 -14.75 -14.27
CA GLU A 19 13.67 -15.14 -15.51
C GLU A 19 13.21 -13.92 -16.36
N ILE A 20 12.73 -12.86 -15.72
CA ILE A 20 12.34 -11.62 -16.41
C ILE A 20 13.56 -10.92 -17.02
N ILE A 21 14.67 -10.90 -16.29
CA ILE A 21 15.92 -10.28 -16.77
C ILE A 21 16.53 -11.13 -17.90
N GLU A 22 16.58 -12.44 -17.75
CA GLU A 22 17.10 -13.38 -18.77
C GLU A 22 16.29 -13.25 -20.07
N GLU A 23 14.96 -13.26 -20.00
CA GLU A 23 14.09 -13.07 -21.17
C GLU A 23 14.38 -11.73 -21.87
N ALA A 24 14.66 -10.65 -21.13
CA ALA A 24 15.01 -9.35 -21.72
C ALA A 24 16.34 -9.43 -22.47
N PHE A 25 17.36 -10.07 -21.91
CA PHE A 25 18.66 -10.27 -22.58
C PHE A 25 18.56 -11.19 -23.78
N GLU A 26 17.78 -12.27 -23.72
CA GLU A 26 17.54 -13.16 -24.86
C GLU A 26 16.91 -12.43 -26.04
N ARG A 27 15.98 -11.51 -25.80
CA ARG A 27 15.39 -10.64 -26.83
C ARG A 27 16.41 -9.72 -27.48
N LEU A 28 17.47 -9.34 -26.76
CA LEU A 28 18.61 -8.59 -27.29
C LEU A 28 19.65 -9.47 -27.97
N GLY A 29 19.44 -10.79 -27.98
CA GLY A 29 20.38 -11.76 -28.59
C GLY A 29 21.60 -12.10 -27.71
N GLN A 30 21.53 -11.82 -26.40
CA GLN A 30 22.58 -12.18 -25.43
C GLN A 30 22.12 -13.40 -24.65
N GLN A 31 22.86 -14.50 -24.72
CA GLN A 31 22.56 -15.74 -24.01
C GLN A 31 23.26 -15.87 -22.65
N ASP A 32 24.42 -15.23 -22.51
CA ASP A 32 25.18 -15.25 -21.26
C ASP A 32 25.00 -13.93 -20.49
N VAL A 33 24.36 -14.00 -19.34
CA VAL A 33 24.15 -12.83 -18.47
C VAL A 33 25.16 -12.86 -17.33
N THR A 34 25.98 -11.82 -17.23
CA THR A 34 26.97 -11.71 -16.15
C THR A 34 26.31 -11.19 -14.86
N GLY A 35 26.92 -11.49 -13.71
CA GLY A 35 26.42 -10.97 -12.42
C GLY A 35 26.38 -9.45 -12.33
N TYR A 36 27.24 -8.74 -13.07
CA TYR A 36 27.17 -7.28 -13.16
C TYR A 36 25.95 -6.80 -13.95
N GLN A 37 25.60 -7.47 -15.03
CA GLN A 37 24.41 -7.18 -15.83
C GLN A 37 23.14 -7.45 -15.03
N LEU A 38 23.05 -8.56 -14.32
CA LEU A 38 21.94 -8.84 -13.40
C LEU A 38 21.73 -7.72 -12.37
N LYS A 39 22.82 -7.25 -11.75
CA LYS A 39 22.79 -6.16 -10.78
C LYS A 39 22.29 -4.84 -11.38
N THR A 40 22.75 -4.50 -12.59
CA THR A 40 22.32 -3.29 -13.30
C THR A 40 20.86 -3.36 -13.75
N SER A 41 20.44 -4.50 -14.27
CA SER A 41 19.05 -4.72 -14.70
C SER A 41 18.08 -4.67 -13.53
N ARG A 42 18.45 -5.26 -12.38
CA ARG A 42 17.64 -5.14 -11.15
C ARG A 42 17.45 -3.68 -10.74
N ARG A 43 18.50 -2.87 -10.81
CA ARG A 43 18.40 -1.43 -10.52
C ARG A 43 17.49 -0.71 -11.53
N SER A 44 17.62 -1.03 -12.82
CA SER A 44 16.77 -0.46 -13.87
C SER A 44 15.31 -0.85 -13.68
N LEU A 45 15.04 -2.10 -13.29
CA LEU A 45 13.70 -2.58 -12.97
C LEU A 45 13.08 -1.80 -11.80
N ASN A 46 13.84 -1.58 -10.73
CA ASN A 46 13.40 -0.76 -9.59
C ASN A 46 13.05 0.67 -10.00
N ILE A 47 13.86 1.29 -10.87
CA ILE A 47 13.59 2.65 -11.38
C ILE A 47 12.31 2.66 -12.22
N MET A 48 12.11 1.67 -13.05
CA MET A 48 10.92 1.53 -13.89
C MET A 48 9.65 1.35 -13.05
N LEU A 49 9.68 0.47 -12.03
CA LEU A 49 8.56 0.28 -11.12
C LEU A 49 8.21 1.55 -10.35
N GLN A 50 9.22 2.30 -9.93
CA GLN A 50 9.02 3.58 -9.26
C GLN A 50 8.40 4.63 -10.21
N GLU A 51 8.82 4.65 -11.47
CA GLU A 51 8.23 5.53 -12.49
C GLU A 51 6.76 5.18 -12.74
N TRP A 52 6.42 3.89 -12.82
CA TRP A 52 5.03 3.45 -12.99
C TRP A 52 4.16 3.87 -11.80
N GLY A 53 4.65 3.72 -10.57
CA GLY A 53 3.98 4.23 -9.39
C GLY A 53 3.73 5.75 -9.44
N ASN A 54 4.71 6.53 -9.91
CA ASN A 54 4.58 7.98 -10.08
C ASN A 54 3.58 8.37 -11.19
N ARG A 55 3.41 7.54 -12.21
CA ARG A 55 2.40 7.72 -13.27
C ARG A 55 0.99 7.31 -12.86
N GLY A 56 0.80 6.83 -11.63
CA GLY A 56 -0.49 6.40 -11.11
C GLY A 56 -0.92 5.01 -11.58
N ILE A 57 0.01 4.17 -12.03
CA ILE A 57 -0.25 2.78 -12.36
C ILE A 57 -0.19 1.95 -11.08
N HIS A 58 -1.31 1.90 -10.35
CA HIS A 58 -1.40 1.25 -9.03
C HIS A 58 -2.74 0.54 -8.80
N TYR A 59 -3.37 0.04 -9.85
CA TYR A 59 -4.71 -0.58 -9.74
C TYR A 59 -4.76 -1.81 -8.84
N TRP A 60 -3.67 -2.54 -8.66
CA TRP A 60 -3.56 -3.70 -7.78
C TRP A 60 -3.00 -3.34 -6.39
N GLU A 61 -2.59 -2.09 -6.20
CA GLU A 61 -1.97 -1.59 -4.97
C GLU A 61 -3.01 -0.93 -4.03
N ILE A 62 -4.29 -1.07 -4.34
CA ILE A 62 -5.36 -0.55 -3.48
C ILE A 62 -5.67 -1.62 -2.43
N GLY A 63 -5.43 -1.28 -1.18
CA GLY A 63 -5.79 -2.08 -0.02
C GLY A 63 -6.89 -1.41 0.80
N GLU A 64 -7.48 -2.18 1.69
CA GLU A 64 -8.43 -1.69 2.69
C GLU A 64 -7.94 -2.02 4.10
N LEU A 65 -8.26 -1.17 5.06
CA LEU A 65 -7.88 -1.35 6.46
C LEU A 65 -8.95 -0.81 7.38
N ASP A 66 -9.24 -1.60 8.42
CA ASP A 66 -9.97 -1.16 9.60
C ASP A 66 -8.97 -0.75 10.68
N LEU A 67 -8.76 0.54 10.84
CA LEU A 67 -7.90 1.12 11.86
C LEU A 67 -8.67 1.25 13.17
N ASP A 68 -8.23 0.54 14.19
CA ASP A 68 -8.82 0.65 15.52
C ASP A 68 -8.55 2.04 16.12
N LEU A 69 -9.62 2.72 16.49
CA LEU A 69 -9.52 4.04 17.10
C LEU A 69 -9.20 3.90 18.59
N ILE A 70 -8.26 4.72 19.05
CA ILE A 70 -7.82 4.74 20.46
C ILE A 70 -8.28 6.06 21.08
N GLN A 71 -8.90 5.99 22.26
CA GLN A 71 -9.33 7.19 22.99
C GLN A 71 -8.16 8.17 23.20
N GLY A 72 -8.39 9.43 22.87
CA GLY A 72 -7.40 10.48 23.04
C GLY A 72 -6.27 10.50 22.02
N GLN A 73 -6.24 9.55 21.08
CA GLN A 73 -5.23 9.52 20.01
C GLN A 73 -5.76 10.20 18.76
N SER A 74 -5.08 11.26 18.35
CA SER A 74 -5.44 12.02 17.15
C SER A 74 -4.61 11.63 15.92
N GLU A 75 -3.43 11.01 16.08
CA GLU A 75 -2.48 10.74 15.01
C GLU A 75 -2.10 9.26 14.96
N TYR A 76 -2.11 8.69 13.75
CA TYR A 76 -1.71 7.31 13.44
C TYR A 76 -0.64 7.33 12.37
N LYS A 77 0.48 6.64 12.58
CA LYS A 77 1.66 6.64 11.71
C LYS A 77 1.84 5.30 11.03
N PHE A 78 2.03 5.32 9.71
CA PHE A 78 2.28 4.14 8.88
C PHE A 78 3.65 4.30 8.20
N PHE A 79 4.62 3.55 8.68
CA PHE A 79 5.98 3.58 8.16
C PHE A 79 6.12 2.79 6.86
N ARG A 80 7.24 2.97 6.17
CA ARG A 80 7.53 2.28 4.91
C ARG A 80 7.74 0.79 5.11
N ALA A 81 8.45 0.40 6.17
CA ALA A 81 8.75 -0.97 6.51
C ALA A 81 8.18 -1.33 7.87
N ALA A 82 7.90 -2.61 8.08
CA ALA A 82 7.40 -3.12 9.35
C ALA A 82 8.37 -2.85 10.52
N ALA A 83 9.68 -2.89 10.25
CA ALA A 83 10.73 -2.69 11.25
C ALA A 83 10.90 -1.23 11.70
N ASP A 84 10.42 -0.25 10.94
CA ASP A 84 10.60 1.17 11.24
C ASP A 84 9.65 1.66 12.34
N GLY A 85 8.52 0.97 12.54
CA GLY A 85 7.52 1.31 13.55
C GLY A 85 7.76 0.59 14.87
N THR A 86 8.43 1.24 15.83
CA THR A 86 8.73 0.65 17.15
C THR A 86 7.71 0.98 18.24
N SER A 87 6.81 1.94 17.99
CA SER A 87 5.76 2.36 18.93
C SER A 87 4.46 1.59 18.70
N ALA A 88 3.70 1.34 19.78
CA ALA A 88 2.35 0.76 19.70
C ALA A 88 1.38 1.55 18.81
N THR A 89 1.68 2.83 18.55
CA THR A 89 0.91 3.73 17.67
C THR A 89 1.43 3.77 16.23
N SER A 90 2.51 3.05 15.95
CA SER A 90 3.15 2.98 14.65
C SER A 90 2.78 1.67 13.95
N ASN A 91 2.55 1.72 12.64
CA ASN A 91 2.09 0.59 11.85
C ASN A 91 0.86 -0.12 12.46
N PRO A 92 -0.25 0.60 12.74
CA PRO A 92 -1.44 0.01 13.32
C PRO A 92 -1.89 -1.22 12.51
N ASN A 93 -2.34 -2.25 13.21
CA ASN A 93 -2.77 -3.52 12.62
C ASN A 93 -1.70 -4.21 11.74
N GLY A 94 -0.42 -3.89 11.94
CA GLY A 94 0.69 -4.47 11.19
C GLY A 94 0.79 -4.01 9.73
N VAL A 95 0.05 -2.98 9.34
CA VAL A 95 0.08 -2.46 7.97
C VAL A 95 1.17 -1.40 7.82
N TYR A 96 1.94 -1.52 6.76
CA TYR A 96 3.05 -0.63 6.42
C TYR A 96 3.06 -0.35 4.90
N GLY A 97 3.86 0.62 4.48
CA GLY A 97 4.03 0.94 3.07
C GLY A 97 2.84 1.69 2.43
N ILE A 98 2.00 2.36 3.24
CA ILE A 98 0.93 3.21 2.71
C ILE A 98 1.54 4.42 2.01
N SER A 99 1.04 4.72 0.81
CA SER A 99 1.41 5.90 0.02
C SER A 99 0.41 7.05 0.19
N ASP A 100 -0.88 6.75 0.07
CA ASP A 100 -1.97 7.72 0.26
C ASP A 100 -3.25 7.04 0.72
N VAL A 101 -4.17 7.82 1.28
CA VAL A 101 -5.52 7.39 1.64
C VAL A 101 -6.50 8.00 0.64
N LEU A 102 -7.28 7.15 0.00
CA LEU A 102 -8.29 7.56 -1.00
C LEU A 102 -9.55 8.04 -0.31
N GLU A 103 -10.20 7.15 0.41
CA GLU A 103 -11.47 7.39 1.10
C GLU A 103 -11.44 6.79 2.48
N ALA A 104 -12.20 7.37 3.41
CA ALA A 104 -12.33 6.86 4.76
C ALA A 104 -13.75 7.02 5.28
N GLN A 105 -14.12 6.08 6.14
CA GLN A 105 -15.43 5.98 6.78
C GLN A 105 -15.26 5.62 8.26
N LEU A 106 -16.13 6.12 9.10
CA LEU A 106 -16.22 5.69 10.48
C LEU A 106 -17.14 4.47 10.58
N ARG A 107 -16.58 3.32 10.89
CA ARG A 107 -17.27 2.04 10.99
C ARG A 107 -17.69 1.73 12.42
N THR A 108 -18.97 1.50 12.60
CA THR A 108 -19.57 1.02 13.86
C THR A 108 -20.04 -0.43 13.73
N ASN A 109 -20.03 -1.17 14.82
CA ASN A 109 -20.47 -2.58 14.86
C ASN A 109 -19.72 -3.46 13.84
N ARG A 110 -18.41 -3.36 13.78
CA ARG A 110 -17.53 -3.99 12.78
C ARG A 110 -17.78 -5.47 12.51
N THR A 111 -18.18 -6.23 13.51
CA THR A 111 -18.41 -7.68 13.41
C THR A 111 -19.86 -8.10 13.48
N ALA A 112 -20.78 -7.15 13.59
CA ALA A 112 -22.20 -7.42 13.74
C ALA A 112 -22.95 -7.32 12.40
N THR A 113 -24.10 -7.98 12.30
CA THR A 113 -24.97 -7.91 11.12
C THR A 113 -25.55 -6.52 10.86
N ASN A 114 -25.49 -5.63 11.86
CA ASN A 114 -25.93 -4.23 11.79
C ASN A 114 -24.76 -3.26 11.67
N GLN A 115 -23.67 -3.66 11.00
CA GLN A 115 -22.56 -2.76 10.69
C GLN A 115 -23.08 -1.51 9.96
N SER A 116 -22.55 -0.35 10.33
CA SER A 116 -22.88 0.93 9.73
C SER A 116 -21.63 1.74 9.50
N ASP A 117 -21.49 2.29 8.31
CA ASP A 117 -20.37 3.11 7.87
C ASP A 117 -20.85 4.55 7.63
N SER A 118 -20.20 5.49 8.27
CA SER A 118 -20.47 6.93 8.12
C SER A 118 -19.28 7.58 7.41
N PRO A 119 -19.47 8.33 6.31
CA PRO A 119 -18.37 8.92 5.55
C PRO A 119 -17.60 9.95 6.38
N MET A 120 -16.27 9.96 6.24
CA MET A 120 -15.38 10.95 6.82
C MET A 120 -14.85 11.88 5.73
N THR A 121 -14.73 13.16 6.04
CA THR A 121 -14.27 14.17 5.08
C THR A 121 -12.75 14.32 5.15
N LYS A 122 -12.08 14.16 4.00
CA LYS A 122 -10.64 14.48 3.88
C LYS A 122 -10.48 16.00 3.87
N VAL A 123 -9.68 16.51 4.81
CA VAL A 123 -9.39 17.94 4.90
C VAL A 123 -7.96 18.24 4.48
N ASP A 124 -7.72 19.44 4.03
CA ASP A 124 -6.40 19.91 3.66
C ASP A 124 -5.62 20.45 4.89
N ARG A 125 -4.34 20.76 4.66
CA ARG A 125 -3.45 21.27 5.71
C ARG A 125 -3.98 22.59 6.31
N SER A 126 -4.50 23.49 5.50
CA SER A 126 -4.95 24.81 5.96
C SER A 126 -6.18 24.69 6.84
N THR A 127 -7.13 23.86 6.46
CA THR A 127 -8.34 23.56 7.24
C THR A 127 -7.98 22.90 8.57
N TYR A 128 -7.09 21.87 8.54
CA TYR A 128 -6.66 21.23 9.77
C TYR A 128 -5.89 22.19 10.70
N ALA A 129 -5.07 23.08 10.15
CA ALA A 129 -4.34 24.08 10.92
C ALA A 129 -5.27 25.08 11.61
N ALA A 130 -6.42 25.40 11.00
CA ALA A 130 -7.40 26.34 11.52
C ALA A 130 -8.20 25.82 12.74
N PHE A 131 -8.16 24.51 13.02
CA PHE A 131 -8.81 23.97 14.21
C PHE A 131 -8.15 24.50 15.49
N SER A 132 -8.91 25.20 16.31
CA SER A 132 -8.41 25.82 17.52
C SER A 132 -7.94 24.82 18.58
N ASN A 133 -8.65 23.71 18.73
CA ASN A 133 -8.30 22.63 19.64
C ASN A 133 -8.28 21.28 18.91
N LYS A 134 -7.10 20.82 18.53
CA LYS A 134 -6.91 19.55 17.80
C LYS A 134 -7.10 18.30 18.66
N LEU A 135 -7.12 18.46 19.98
CA LEU A 135 -7.34 17.37 20.95
C LEU A 135 -8.78 17.36 21.47
N SER A 136 -9.68 18.16 20.90
CA SER A 136 -11.11 18.10 21.24
C SER A 136 -11.64 16.69 20.98
N GLN A 137 -12.20 16.06 22.01
CA GLN A 137 -12.73 14.71 21.92
C GLN A 137 -14.17 14.71 21.42
N GLY A 138 -14.51 13.70 20.62
CA GLY A 138 -15.83 13.52 20.07
C GLY A 138 -15.87 12.41 19.01
N THR A 139 -16.92 12.44 18.18
CA THR A 139 -17.05 11.49 17.06
C THR A 139 -16.18 11.96 15.88
N PRO A 140 -15.17 11.21 15.46
CA PRO A 140 -14.35 11.54 14.30
C PRO A 140 -15.20 11.62 13.02
N ASN A 141 -15.12 12.71 12.31
CA ASN A 141 -15.83 12.92 11.04
C ASN A 141 -14.95 13.54 9.95
N GLN A 142 -13.74 13.93 10.32
CA GLN A 142 -12.75 14.51 9.42
C GLN A 142 -11.41 13.84 9.61
N TYR A 143 -10.61 13.80 8.55
CA TYR A 143 -9.24 13.30 8.62
C TYR A 143 -8.32 14.08 7.70
N TRP A 144 -7.05 14.18 8.09
CA TRP A 144 -5.98 14.79 7.31
C TRP A 144 -4.84 13.82 7.12
N VAL A 145 -4.35 13.71 5.88
CA VAL A 145 -3.24 12.82 5.51
C VAL A 145 -2.01 13.66 5.25
N GLN A 146 -0.95 13.40 5.98
CA GLN A 146 0.34 14.04 5.80
C GLN A 146 1.38 13.00 5.37
N ARG A 147 2.07 13.29 4.28
CA ARG A 147 3.09 12.40 3.71
C ARG A 147 4.47 12.90 4.10
N PHE A 148 5.19 12.10 4.88
CA PHE A 148 6.59 12.31 5.21
C PHE A 148 7.47 11.40 4.36
N ILE A 149 8.79 11.60 4.44
CA ILE A 149 9.74 10.80 3.68
C ILE A 149 9.78 9.35 4.14
N ASP A 150 9.57 9.10 5.42
CA ASP A 150 9.67 7.80 6.11
C ASP A 150 8.33 7.16 6.45
N HIS A 151 7.27 7.98 6.61
CA HIS A 151 5.94 7.51 6.99
C HIS A 151 4.82 8.36 6.39
N VAL A 152 3.61 7.85 6.47
CA VAL A 152 2.37 8.61 6.27
C VAL A 152 1.68 8.75 7.61
N SER A 153 1.29 9.96 7.98
CA SER A 153 0.52 10.26 9.17
C SER A 153 -0.92 10.55 8.82
N ILE A 154 -1.85 9.89 9.51
CA ILE A 154 -3.29 10.14 9.40
C ILE A 154 -3.73 10.76 10.71
N SER A 155 -4.16 12.03 10.65
CA SER A 155 -4.73 12.74 11.79
C SER A 155 -6.25 12.74 11.69
N VAL A 156 -6.92 12.33 12.75
CA VAL A 156 -8.39 12.30 12.84
C VAL A 156 -8.91 13.45 13.69
N TYR A 157 -10.04 14.02 13.30
CA TYR A 157 -10.67 15.10 14.04
C TYR A 157 -12.21 14.96 14.02
N PRO A 158 -12.90 15.18 15.15
CA PRO A 158 -12.36 15.25 16.52
C PRO A 158 -11.62 13.99 16.95
N THR A 159 -10.78 14.11 17.96
CA THR A 159 -10.07 12.96 18.55
C THR A 159 -11.09 12.00 19.17
N PRO A 160 -10.96 10.68 18.99
CA PRO A 160 -11.92 9.71 19.54
C PRO A 160 -12.10 9.85 21.04
N ASP A 161 -13.34 9.90 21.48
CA ASP A 161 -13.71 9.81 22.91
C ASP A 161 -13.85 8.34 23.35
N SER A 162 -14.21 8.09 24.60
CA SER A 162 -14.40 6.75 25.15
C SER A 162 -15.48 5.93 24.42
N THR A 163 -16.52 6.57 23.91
CA THR A 163 -17.63 5.92 23.18
C THR A 163 -17.18 5.52 21.78
N ASN A 164 -16.34 6.35 21.15
CA ASN A 164 -15.88 6.15 19.77
C ASN A 164 -14.60 5.30 19.68
N ALA A 165 -13.93 5.03 20.81
CA ALA A 165 -12.78 4.12 20.85
C ALA A 165 -13.11 2.65 20.51
N SER A 166 -14.40 2.27 20.51
CA SER A 166 -14.84 0.94 20.06
C SER A 166 -15.11 0.87 18.55
N LYS A 167 -15.04 2.00 17.86
CA LYS A 167 -15.24 2.11 16.42
C LYS A 167 -13.91 1.99 15.68
N ALA A 168 -13.98 1.74 14.38
CA ALA A 168 -12.82 1.72 13.51
C ALA A 168 -12.95 2.78 12.42
N MET A 169 -11.83 3.34 12.00
CA MET A 169 -11.74 4.08 10.75
C MET A 169 -11.45 3.08 9.63
N HIS A 170 -12.45 2.80 8.81
CA HIS A 170 -12.29 2.01 7.60
C HIS A 170 -11.82 2.91 6.47
N PHE A 171 -10.74 2.55 5.79
CA PHE A 171 -10.24 3.35 4.69
C PHE A 171 -9.59 2.51 3.59
N TYR A 172 -9.69 3.02 2.38
CA TYR A 172 -8.99 2.53 1.21
C TYR A 172 -7.69 3.31 1.03
N PHE A 173 -6.60 2.59 0.81
CA PHE A 173 -5.29 3.20 0.67
C PHE A 173 -4.54 2.66 -0.54
N ILE A 174 -3.62 3.48 -1.05
CA ILE A 174 -2.65 3.06 -2.05
C ILE A 174 -1.42 2.55 -1.33
N LYS A 175 -1.07 1.29 -1.57
CA LYS A 175 0.17 0.70 -1.11
C LYS A 175 1.30 1.09 -2.06
N ARG A 176 2.52 1.11 -1.58
CA ARG A 176 3.71 1.28 -2.42
C ARG A 176 4.02 -0.01 -3.14
N ILE A 177 4.36 0.05 -4.41
CA ILE A 177 4.93 -1.07 -5.15
C ILE A 177 6.21 -1.53 -4.42
N GLN A 178 6.34 -2.83 -4.20
CA GLN A 178 7.53 -3.39 -3.57
C GLN A 178 8.74 -3.23 -4.50
N ASP A 179 9.91 -3.10 -3.89
CA ASP A 179 11.16 -3.13 -4.64
C ASP A 179 11.50 -4.54 -5.13
N VAL A 180 12.30 -4.58 -6.15
CA VAL A 180 12.88 -5.83 -6.65
C VAL A 180 13.93 -6.32 -5.65
N GLY A 181 13.55 -7.34 -4.86
CA GLY A 181 14.38 -7.92 -3.81
C GLY A 181 15.41 -8.93 -4.33
N GLU A 182 15.37 -10.16 -3.83
CA GLU A 182 16.23 -11.26 -4.30
C GLU A 182 15.86 -11.70 -5.72
N TYR A 183 16.82 -12.21 -6.49
CA TYR A 183 16.61 -12.62 -7.89
C TYR A 183 15.60 -13.74 -8.05
N THR A 184 15.49 -14.63 -7.05
CA THR A 184 14.56 -15.74 -7.01
C THR A 184 13.16 -15.37 -6.58
N ASN A 185 12.94 -14.11 -6.14
CA ASN A 185 11.62 -13.63 -5.74
C ASN A 185 10.75 -13.34 -6.98
N ALA A 186 9.46 -13.55 -6.84
CA ALA A 186 8.48 -13.02 -7.78
C ALA A 186 8.29 -11.51 -7.56
N THR A 187 7.89 -10.81 -8.61
CA THR A 187 7.53 -9.40 -8.50
C THR A 187 6.14 -9.23 -7.89
N ASP A 188 5.90 -8.12 -7.20
CA ASP A 188 4.58 -7.69 -6.68
C ASP A 188 3.72 -7.07 -7.80
N MET A 189 3.80 -7.66 -8.99
CA MET A 189 3.13 -7.17 -10.18
C MET A 189 2.25 -8.26 -10.79
N PRO A 190 1.04 -7.92 -11.25
CA PRO A 190 0.22 -8.88 -11.98
C PRO A 190 0.97 -9.42 -13.20
N PHE A 191 0.87 -10.72 -13.44
CA PHE A 191 1.58 -11.42 -14.53
C PHE A 191 1.38 -10.76 -15.91
N ARG A 192 0.26 -10.08 -16.14
CA ARG A 192 -0.02 -9.34 -17.39
C ARG A 192 0.96 -8.18 -17.65
N PHE A 193 1.69 -7.72 -16.64
CA PHE A 193 2.70 -6.67 -16.78
C PHE A 193 4.10 -7.22 -17.10
N VAL A 194 4.33 -8.51 -16.98
CA VAL A 194 5.63 -9.14 -17.30
C VAL A 194 6.12 -8.77 -18.70
N PRO A 195 5.30 -8.83 -19.77
CA PRO A 195 5.75 -8.39 -21.10
C PRO A 195 6.20 -6.93 -21.16
N CYS A 196 5.56 -6.05 -20.37
CA CYS A 196 5.95 -4.64 -20.27
C CYS A 196 7.26 -4.47 -19.49
N MET A 197 7.49 -5.29 -18.46
CA MET A 197 8.72 -5.29 -17.68
C MET A 197 9.91 -5.74 -18.53
N VAL A 198 9.74 -6.82 -19.30
CA VAL A 198 10.75 -7.31 -20.24
C VAL A 198 11.06 -6.30 -21.34
N ALA A 199 10.05 -5.60 -21.86
CA ALA A 199 10.24 -4.59 -22.89
C ALA A 199 10.83 -3.27 -22.36
N GLY A 200 10.72 -3.01 -21.07
CA GLY A 200 11.23 -1.80 -20.42
C GLY A 200 12.67 -1.92 -19.89
N LEU A 201 13.18 -3.15 -19.80
CA LEU A 201 14.58 -3.46 -19.47
C LEU A 201 15.48 -3.34 -20.67
#